data_28a54ac5385895786f8814b68c1b46ad
#
_entry.id   28a54ac5385895786f8814b68c1b46ad
#
_cell.length_a   1.000
_cell.length_b   1.000
_cell.length_c   1.000
_cell.angle_alpha   90.00
_cell.angle_beta   90.00
_cell.angle_gamma   90.00
#
_symmetry.space_group_name_H-M   'P 1'
#
loop_
_entity.id
_entity.type
_entity.pdbx_description
1 polymer ?
#
loop_
_entity_poly.entity_id
_entity_poly.type
_entity_poly.pdbx_seq_one_letter_code
_entity_poly.pdbx_strand_id
1 'polypeptide(L)'
;MSVARQKQFFGISVIVCFVLLFIAAFADLQISNTFINYNSVFGTIFQSLGEFPQYLIFVVSGQIAVAYALKVQETTLFKGLLAFGGLALSGWQLKQYLNEVESYLLSVQSNSDHHKAIGLANSDGVTTALSVGKAYGIWIIIFIILTLALQYWFNRLELVRIKQLLVIAIFASLTVWFSLQVNLGLKEIWGRVRPYELNKSQSNYTNWLTINGVNGHMSFPSGHTQAVTLLIVLSWFFQGKAQKTWWVIGIVYGALMGIARVIIGAHFMGDVVASFFITATIIYIFRILYYQYVVKGKMID
;
A
#
# COMPACT_ATOMS: atom_id res chain seq x y z
N MET A 1 -21.52 -2.61 2.84
CA MET A 1 -21.41 -3.44 4.07
C MET A 1 -21.89 -2.57 5.23
N SER A 2 -22.79 -3.09 6.11
CA SER A 2 -23.29 -2.31 7.26
C SER A 2 -22.15 -2.00 8.26
N VAL A 3 -22.27 -0.89 8.99
CA VAL A 3 -21.28 -0.50 10.03
C VAL A 3 -21.11 -1.60 11.08
N ALA A 4 -22.22 -2.29 11.46
CA ALA A 4 -22.18 -3.40 12.41
C ALA A 4 -21.30 -4.56 11.90
N ARG A 5 -21.42 -4.97 10.64
CA ARG A 5 -20.56 -6.00 10.06
C ARG A 5 -19.11 -5.58 9.97
N GLN A 6 -18.83 -4.31 9.61
CA GLN A 6 -17.46 -3.80 9.59
C GLN A 6 -16.83 -3.86 10.98
N LYS A 7 -17.58 -3.46 12.02
CA LYS A 7 -17.15 -3.55 13.42
C LYS A 7 -16.86 -5.00 13.84
N GLN A 8 -17.72 -5.95 13.46
CA GLN A 8 -17.52 -7.38 13.78
C GLN A 8 -16.25 -7.93 13.10
N PHE A 9 -16.05 -7.65 11.80
CA PHE A 9 -14.86 -8.11 11.09
C PHE A 9 -13.59 -7.46 11.60
N PHE A 10 -13.63 -6.19 11.93
CA PHE A 10 -12.49 -5.50 12.57
C PHE A 10 -12.15 -6.16 13.92
N GLY A 11 -13.16 -6.45 14.76
CA GLY A 11 -12.94 -7.15 16.02
C GLY A 11 -12.30 -8.53 15.86
N ILE A 12 -12.75 -9.32 14.86
CA ILE A 12 -12.12 -10.61 14.54
C ILE A 12 -10.66 -10.41 14.08
N SER A 13 -10.42 -9.45 13.20
CA SER A 13 -9.04 -9.12 12.73
C SER A 13 -8.13 -8.74 13.89
N VAL A 14 -8.62 -7.96 14.84
CA VAL A 14 -7.89 -7.58 16.06
C VAL A 14 -7.48 -8.81 16.85
N ILE A 15 -8.43 -9.73 17.13
CA ILE A 15 -8.15 -10.97 17.88
C ILE A 15 -7.11 -11.82 17.17
N VAL A 16 -7.27 -12.04 15.86
CA VAL A 16 -6.32 -12.81 15.05
C VAL A 16 -4.93 -12.18 15.06
N CYS A 17 -4.83 -10.86 14.87
CA CYS A 17 -3.55 -10.17 14.92
C CYS A 17 -2.87 -10.27 16.29
N PHE A 18 -3.63 -10.13 17.38
CA PHE A 18 -3.06 -10.30 18.74
C PHE A 18 -2.54 -11.71 18.98
N VAL A 19 -3.27 -12.75 18.56
CA VAL A 19 -2.78 -14.14 18.65
C VAL A 19 -1.50 -14.33 17.86
N LEU A 20 -1.44 -13.84 16.61
CA LEU A 20 -0.24 -13.95 15.77
C LEU A 20 0.93 -13.14 16.33
N LEU A 21 0.70 -11.95 16.88
CA LEU A 21 1.73 -11.13 17.53
C LEU A 21 2.25 -11.80 18.80
N PHE A 22 1.37 -12.46 19.57
CA PHE A 22 1.77 -13.24 20.72
C PHE A 22 2.67 -14.42 20.31
N ILE A 23 2.33 -15.15 19.26
CA ILE A 23 3.19 -16.21 18.71
C ILE A 23 4.52 -15.63 18.23
N ALA A 24 4.50 -14.49 17.52
CA ALA A 24 5.71 -13.82 17.04
C ALA A 24 6.64 -13.38 18.19
N ALA A 25 6.10 -13.04 19.37
CA ALA A 25 6.90 -12.66 20.52
C ALA A 25 7.86 -13.78 20.98
N PHE A 26 7.54 -15.05 20.70
CA PHE A 26 8.33 -16.20 21.10
C PHE A 26 8.98 -16.96 19.94
N ALA A 27 8.41 -16.89 18.75
CA ALA A 27 8.78 -17.77 17.63
C ALA A 27 9.26 -17.02 16.38
N ASP A 28 9.36 -15.70 16.38
CA ASP A 28 9.63 -14.87 15.20
C ASP A 28 10.94 -15.30 14.47
N LEU A 29 11.99 -15.49 15.21
CA LEU A 29 13.28 -15.92 14.67
C LEU A 29 13.22 -17.36 14.12
N GLN A 30 12.59 -18.27 14.86
CA GLN A 30 12.46 -19.67 14.44
C GLN A 30 11.62 -19.80 13.18
N ILE A 31 10.49 -19.07 13.10
CA ILE A 31 9.63 -19.01 11.91
C ILE A 31 10.44 -18.49 10.72
N SER A 32 11.18 -17.40 10.90
CA SER A 32 12.04 -16.84 9.87
C SER A 32 13.04 -17.86 9.36
N ASN A 33 13.81 -18.49 10.25
CA ASN A 33 14.81 -19.50 9.89
C ASN A 33 14.22 -20.73 9.17
N THR A 34 12.96 -21.08 9.47
CA THR A 34 12.29 -22.23 8.86
C THR A 34 11.79 -21.95 7.45
N PHE A 35 11.28 -20.73 7.20
CA PHE A 35 10.58 -20.42 5.95
C PHE A 35 11.36 -19.58 4.95
N ILE A 36 12.53 -19.04 5.33
CA ILE A 36 13.32 -18.22 4.43
C ILE A 36 13.74 -19.01 3.18
N ASN A 37 13.38 -18.44 2.03
CA ASN A 37 13.82 -18.85 0.73
C ASN A 37 14.03 -17.61 -0.15
N TYR A 38 15.24 -17.13 -0.21
CA TYR A 38 15.62 -15.96 -1.01
C TYR A 38 15.44 -16.15 -2.53
N ASN A 39 15.25 -17.40 -3.00
CA ASN A 39 14.94 -17.70 -4.40
C ASN A 39 13.44 -17.89 -4.66
N SER A 40 12.58 -17.52 -3.73
CA SER A 40 11.15 -17.64 -3.90
C SER A 40 10.64 -16.72 -5.00
N VAL A 41 10.19 -17.28 -6.12
CA VAL A 41 9.53 -16.55 -7.22
C VAL A 41 8.27 -15.82 -6.71
N PHE A 42 7.48 -16.50 -5.86
CA PHE A 42 6.29 -15.88 -5.24
C PHE A 42 6.67 -14.63 -4.44
N GLY A 43 7.66 -14.74 -3.55
CA GLY A 43 8.13 -13.61 -2.75
C GLY A 43 8.68 -12.47 -3.60
N THR A 44 9.45 -12.79 -4.64
CA THR A 44 10.04 -11.82 -5.57
C THR A 44 8.99 -11.06 -6.38
N ILE A 45 7.95 -11.76 -6.91
CA ILE A 45 6.85 -11.11 -7.64
C ILE A 45 6.10 -10.14 -6.72
N PHE A 46 5.74 -10.59 -5.50
CA PHE A 46 5.06 -9.74 -4.54
C PHE A 46 5.91 -8.53 -4.12
N GLN A 47 7.23 -8.72 -3.93
CA GLN A 47 8.17 -7.63 -3.65
C GLN A 47 8.20 -6.60 -4.78
N SER A 48 8.32 -7.06 -6.03
CA SER A 48 8.58 -6.17 -7.18
C SER A 48 7.33 -5.43 -7.67
N LEU A 49 6.16 -6.06 -7.59
CA LEU A 49 4.94 -5.53 -8.20
C LEU A 49 3.83 -5.23 -7.19
N GLY A 50 3.96 -5.72 -5.96
CA GLY A 50 2.83 -5.80 -5.03
C GLY A 50 2.36 -4.48 -4.44
N GLU A 51 3.17 -3.44 -4.40
CA GLU A 51 2.85 -2.17 -3.70
C GLU A 51 1.88 -1.25 -4.45
N PHE A 52 1.36 -1.65 -5.63
CA PHE A 52 0.47 -0.83 -6.43
C PHE A 52 -0.74 -0.24 -5.68
N PRO A 53 -1.32 -0.85 -4.61
CA PRO A 53 -2.56 -0.36 -4.02
C PRO A 53 -2.44 1.05 -3.44
N GLN A 54 -1.35 1.39 -2.77
CA GLN A 54 -1.17 2.73 -2.21
C GLN A 54 -1.14 3.80 -3.30
N TYR A 55 -0.47 3.54 -4.42
CA TYR A 55 -0.40 4.45 -5.56
C TYR A 55 -1.72 4.53 -6.33
N LEU A 56 -2.38 3.37 -6.52
CA LEU A 56 -3.64 3.27 -7.23
C LEU A 56 -4.74 4.13 -6.60
N ILE A 57 -4.81 4.19 -5.26
CA ILE A 57 -5.80 5.01 -4.55
C ILE A 57 -5.62 6.48 -4.91
N PHE A 58 -4.40 7.00 -4.92
CA PHE A 58 -4.13 8.38 -5.32
C PHE A 58 -4.40 8.61 -6.81
N VAL A 59 -4.04 7.65 -7.68
CA VAL A 59 -4.33 7.74 -9.12
C VAL A 59 -5.84 7.85 -9.35
N VAL A 60 -6.62 6.95 -8.75
CA VAL A 60 -8.09 6.97 -8.87
C VAL A 60 -8.68 8.25 -8.26
N SER A 61 -8.17 8.70 -7.11
CA SER A 61 -8.62 9.92 -6.45
C SER A 61 -8.40 11.16 -7.32
N GLY A 62 -7.23 11.28 -7.94
CA GLY A 62 -6.93 12.38 -8.86
C GLY A 62 -7.82 12.34 -10.10
N GLN A 63 -8.07 11.16 -10.67
CA GLN A 63 -8.97 11.03 -11.82
C GLN A 63 -10.43 11.33 -11.48
N ILE A 64 -10.88 11.08 -10.25
CA ILE A 64 -12.20 11.50 -9.77
C ILE A 64 -12.27 13.04 -9.67
N ALA A 65 -11.22 13.70 -9.20
CA ALA A 65 -11.14 15.15 -9.18
C ALA A 65 -11.25 15.76 -10.58
N VAL A 66 -10.59 15.17 -11.59
CA VAL A 66 -10.72 15.54 -13.00
C VAL A 66 -12.16 15.36 -13.48
N ALA A 67 -12.76 14.20 -13.22
CA ALA A 67 -14.14 13.93 -13.64
C ALA A 67 -15.15 14.90 -13.00
N TYR A 68 -14.93 15.29 -11.75
CA TYR A 68 -15.73 16.31 -11.09
C TYR A 68 -15.56 17.69 -11.74
N ALA A 69 -14.31 18.10 -11.99
CA ALA A 69 -14.00 19.36 -12.65
C ALA A 69 -14.68 19.51 -14.02
N LEU A 70 -14.78 18.42 -14.78
CA LEU A 70 -15.41 18.40 -16.10
C LEU A 70 -16.94 18.54 -16.04
N LYS A 71 -17.57 18.14 -14.93
CA LYS A 71 -19.04 18.07 -14.80
C LYS A 71 -19.65 19.19 -13.95
N VAL A 72 -18.87 19.77 -13.05
CA VAL A 72 -19.38 20.80 -12.13
C VAL A 72 -19.62 22.11 -12.85
N GLN A 73 -20.66 22.86 -12.43
CA GLN A 73 -20.95 24.21 -12.91
C GLN A 73 -20.30 25.25 -11.98
N GLU A 74 -19.00 25.44 -12.16
CA GLU A 74 -18.15 26.34 -11.38
C GLU A 74 -17.32 27.23 -12.32
N THR A 75 -16.57 28.18 -11.75
CA THR A 75 -15.70 29.05 -12.52
C THR A 75 -14.64 28.28 -13.30
N THR A 76 -14.24 28.78 -14.46
CA THR A 76 -13.21 28.15 -15.30
C THR A 76 -11.89 27.96 -14.53
N LEU A 77 -11.52 28.94 -13.68
CA LEU A 77 -10.33 28.86 -12.85
C LEU A 77 -10.38 27.68 -11.87
N PHE A 78 -11.50 27.54 -11.14
CA PHE A 78 -11.69 26.43 -10.20
C PHE A 78 -11.59 25.07 -10.91
N LYS A 79 -12.30 24.93 -12.03
CA LYS A 79 -12.27 23.70 -12.85
C LYS A 79 -10.86 23.38 -13.35
N GLY A 80 -10.16 24.41 -13.83
CA GLY A 80 -8.78 24.27 -14.32
C GLY A 80 -7.81 23.83 -13.22
N LEU A 81 -7.85 24.46 -12.05
CA LEU A 81 -7.00 24.09 -10.90
C LEU A 81 -7.29 22.67 -10.39
N LEU A 82 -8.57 22.30 -10.31
CA LEU A 82 -8.95 20.98 -9.83
C LEU A 82 -8.56 19.87 -10.82
N ALA A 83 -8.78 20.11 -12.13
CA ALA A 83 -8.38 19.15 -13.17
C ALA A 83 -6.86 19.00 -13.23
N PHE A 84 -6.12 20.12 -13.21
CA PHE A 84 -4.66 20.10 -13.20
C PHE A 84 -4.10 19.38 -11.97
N GLY A 85 -4.60 19.71 -10.77
CA GLY A 85 -4.19 19.05 -9.53
C GLY A 85 -4.50 17.55 -9.53
N GLY A 86 -5.66 17.15 -10.07
CA GLY A 86 -6.03 15.74 -10.22
C GLY A 86 -5.13 14.98 -11.18
N LEU A 87 -4.81 15.56 -12.36
CA LEU A 87 -3.86 14.98 -13.31
C LEU A 87 -2.44 14.91 -12.74
N ALA A 88 -1.99 15.97 -12.08
CA ALA A 88 -0.68 16.03 -11.44
C ALA A 88 -0.53 14.95 -10.36
N LEU A 89 -1.53 14.80 -9.48
CA LEU A 89 -1.55 13.76 -8.46
C LEU A 89 -1.51 12.36 -9.09
N SER A 90 -2.37 12.08 -10.06
CA SER A 90 -2.43 10.79 -10.73
C SER A 90 -1.13 10.47 -11.47
N GLY A 91 -0.61 11.41 -12.24
CA GLY A 91 0.63 11.23 -13.00
C GLY A 91 1.85 11.03 -12.10
N TRP A 92 1.96 11.83 -11.04
CA TRP A 92 3.02 11.71 -10.05
C TRP A 92 3.02 10.34 -9.38
N GLN A 93 1.88 9.89 -8.85
CA GLN A 93 1.78 8.62 -8.14
C GLN A 93 2.01 7.42 -9.06
N LEU A 94 1.53 7.47 -10.30
CA LEU A 94 1.85 6.45 -11.29
C LEU A 94 3.36 6.40 -11.57
N LYS A 95 4.03 7.57 -11.69
CA LYS A 95 5.48 7.63 -11.91
C LYS A 95 6.24 7.04 -10.73
N GLN A 96 5.84 7.33 -9.49
CA GLN A 96 6.45 6.73 -8.30
C GLN A 96 6.33 5.21 -8.32
N TYR A 97 5.14 4.67 -8.59
CA TYR A 97 4.95 3.22 -8.70
C TYR A 97 5.85 2.58 -9.77
N LEU A 98 5.92 3.18 -10.96
CA LEU A 98 6.76 2.65 -12.03
C LEU A 98 8.26 2.70 -11.68
N ASN A 99 8.72 3.72 -10.97
CA ASN A 99 10.09 3.80 -10.48
C ASN A 99 10.40 2.70 -9.46
N GLU A 100 9.46 2.42 -8.53
CA GLU A 100 9.60 1.29 -7.58
C GLU A 100 9.70 -0.05 -8.30
N VAL A 101 8.81 -0.30 -9.25
CA VAL A 101 8.82 -1.52 -10.07
C VAL A 101 10.14 -1.66 -10.82
N GLU A 102 10.60 -0.58 -11.47
CA GLU A 102 11.89 -0.56 -12.19
C GLU A 102 13.03 -0.92 -11.24
N SER A 103 13.10 -0.28 -10.07
CA SER A 103 14.15 -0.51 -9.07
C SER A 103 14.21 -1.99 -8.64
N TYR A 104 13.05 -2.59 -8.33
CA TYR A 104 13.02 -4.01 -7.94
C TYR A 104 13.36 -4.96 -9.10
N LEU A 105 12.89 -4.69 -10.31
CA LEU A 105 13.23 -5.52 -11.47
C LEU A 105 14.73 -5.47 -11.78
N LEU A 106 15.35 -4.31 -11.66
CA LEU A 106 16.79 -4.15 -11.81
C LEU A 106 17.56 -4.87 -10.69
N SER A 107 17.05 -4.86 -9.46
CA SER A 107 17.59 -5.66 -8.36
C SER A 107 17.56 -7.16 -8.68
N VAL A 108 16.45 -7.67 -9.18
CA VAL A 108 16.28 -9.08 -9.58
C VAL A 108 17.26 -9.43 -10.70
N GLN A 109 17.39 -8.58 -11.71
CA GLN A 109 18.33 -8.78 -12.81
C GLN A 109 19.77 -8.79 -12.29
N SER A 110 20.18 -7.81 -11.50
CA SER A 110 21.52 -7.73 -10.91
C SER A 110 21.84 -8.96 -10.04
N ASN A 111 20.90 -9.40 -9.23
CA ASN A 111 21.06 -10.62 -8.44
C ASN A 111 21.26 -11.86 -9.32
N SER A 112 20.48 -11.98 -10.40
CA SER A 112 20.62 -13.07 -11.37
C SER A 112 21.98 -13.06 -12.07
N ASP A 113 22.42 -11.89 -12.53
CA ASP A 113 23.70 -11.71 -13.24
C ASP A 113 24.91 -12.03 -12.35
N HIS A 114 24.79 -11.81 -11.04
CA HIS A 114 25.83 -12.09 -10.05
C HIS A 114 25.63 -13.43 -9.31
N HIS A 115 24.75 -14.31 -9.81
CA HIS A 115 24.44 -15.61 -9.20
C HIS A 115 23.99 -15.53 -7.73
N LYS A 116 23.38 -14.40 -7.34
CA LYS A 116 22.75 -14.21 -6.04
C LYS A 116 21.28 -14.65 -6.09
N ALA A 117 20.69 -14.88 -4.92
CA ALA A 117 19.28 -15.21 -4.84
C ALA A 117 18.39 -14.03 -5.27
N ILE A 118 17.43 -14.28 -6.15
CA ILE A 118 16.64 -13.25 -6.85
C ILE A 118 15.80 -12.35 -5.93
N GLY A 119 15.38 -12.85 -4.78
CA GLY A 119 14.54 -12.12 -3.82
C GLY A 119 15.34 -11.35 -2.75
N LEU A 120 16.68 -11.43 -2.76
CA LEU A 120 17.49 -10.65 -1.83
C LEU A 120 17.29 -9.15 -2.10
N ALA A 121 17.23 -8.37 -1.01
CA ALA A 121 17.31 -6.92 -1.12
C ALA A 121 18.66 -6.57 -1.73
N ASN A 122 18.64 -5.80 -2.81
CA ASN A 122 19.87 -5.45 -3.49
C ASN A 122 20.44 -4.16 -2.93
N SER A 123 21.68 -4.26 -2.45
CA SER A 123 22.51 -3.11 -2.09
C SER A 123 23.53 -2.76 -3.16
N ASP A 124 23.73 -3.65 -4.13
CA ASP A 124 24.80 -3.50 -5.12
C ASP A 124 24.24 -2.84 -6.37
N GLY A 125 24.68 -1.63 -6.63
CA GLY A 125 24.18 -0.73 -7.67
C GLY A 125 23.68 -1.34 -8.96
N VAL A 126 22.73 -0.66 -9.53
CA VAL A 126 22.02 -1.03 -10.76
C VAL A 126 22.99 -1.05 -11.94
N THR A 127 23.01 -2.15 -12.65
CA THR A 127 23.89 -2.30 -13.82
C THR A 127 23.40 -1.58 -15.06
N THR A 128 22.08 -1.46 -15.28
CA THR A 128 21.50 -0.70 -16.41
C THR A 128 20.07 -0.31 -16.10
N ALA A 129 19.82 0.97 -15.84
CA ALA A 129 18.46 1.52 -15.81
C ALA A 129 17.93 1.76 -17.23
N LEU A 130 16.61 1.79 -17.39
CA LEU A 130 16.02 2.32 -18.61
C LEU A 130 16.54 3.74 -18.88
N SER A 131 16.83 4.06 -20.15
CA SER A 131 17.13 5.45 -20.47
C SER A 131 15.95 6.35 -20.07
N VAL A 132 16.28 7.57 -19.61
CA VAL A 132 15.27 8.54 -19.13
C VAL A 132 14.12 8.70 -20.13
N GLY A 133 14.43 8.78 -21.43
CA GLY A 133 13.42 8.88 -22.49
C GLY A 133 12.48 7.67 -22.56
N LYS A 134 13.00 6.45 -22.42
CA LYS A 134 12.17 5.23 -22.40
C LYS A 134 11.28 5.17 -21.15
N ALA A 135 11.83 5.46 -19.98
CA ALA A 135 11.06 5.48 -18.73
C ALA A 135 9.90 6.48 -18.77
N TYR A 136 10.15 7.70 -19.24
CA TYR A 136 9.08 8.70 -19.44
C TYR A 136 8.11 8.31 -20.55
N GLY A 137 8.57 7.70 -21.65
CA GLY A 137 7.70 7.21 -22.72
C GLY A 137 6.70 6.17 -22.21
N ILE A 138 7.16 5.17 -21.46
CA ILE A 138 6.31 4.14 -20.83
C ILE A 138 5.31 4.79 -19.87
N TRP A 139 5.77 5.68 -19.00
CA TRP A 139 4.90 6.38 -18.06
C TRP A 139 3.81 7.17 -18.77
N ILE A 140 4.13 7.95 -19.82
CA ILE A 140 3.16 8.75 -20.58
C ILE A 140 2.11 7.84 -21.22
N ILE A 141 2.52 6.75 -21.86
CA ILE A 141 1.60 5.82 -22.51
C ILE A 141 0.63 5.22 -21.50
N ILE A 142 1.14 4.70 -20.39
CA ILE A 142 0.31 4.10 -19.33
C ILE A 142 -0.62 5.16 -18.71
N PHE A 143 -0.11 6.37 -18.46
CA PHE A 143 -0.89 7.47 -17.89
C PHE A 143 -2.05 7.88 -18.80
N ILE A 144 -1.82 7.99 -20.11
CA ILE A 144 -2.87 8.32 -21.10
C ILE A 144 -3.92 7.21 -21.13
N ILE A 145 -3.50 5.94 -21.22
CA ILE A 145 -4.42 4.80 -21.27
C ILE A 145 -5.29 4.75 -20.00
N LEU A 146 -4.68 4.87 -18.82
CA LEU A 146 -5.41 4.87 -17.54
C LEU A 146 -6.35 6.07 -17.44
N THR A 147 -5.90 7.26 -17.84
CA THR A 147 -6.74 8.47 -17.81
C THR A 147 -7.94 8.30 -18.73
N LEU A 148 -7.74 7.87 -19.97
CA LEU A 148 -8.84 7.66 -20.91
C LEU A 148 -9.83 6.60 -20.42
N ALA A 149 -9.34 5.48 -19.90
CA ALA A 149 -10.19 4.41 -19.38
C ALA A 149 -11.02 4.85 -18.16
N LEU A 150 -10.38 5.53 -17.19
CA LEU A 150 -11.06 6.00 -15.99
C LEU A 150 -12.05 7.14 -16.31
N GLN A 151 -11.67 8.11 -17.16
CA GLN A 151 -12.57 9.19 -17.57
C GLN A 151 -13.75 8.66 -18.40
N TYR A 152 -13.55 7.67 -19.28
CA TYR A 152 -14.63 7.00 -19.98
C TYR A 152 -15.63 6.35 -19.02
N TRP A 153 -15.15 5.72 -17.95
CA TRP A 153 -16.01 5.14 -16.92
C TRP A 153 -16.71 6.21 -16.09
N PHE A 154 -15.99 7.23 -15.60
CA PHE A 154 -16.56 8.31 -14.78
C PHE A 154 -17.54 9.18 -15.56
N ASN A 155 -17.34 9.34 -16.87
CA ASN A 155 -18.25 10.13 -17.71
C ASN A 155 -19.67 9.55 -17.77
N ARG A 156 -19.84 8.27 -17.50
CA ARG A 156 -21.14 7.58 -17.43
C ARG A 156 -21.86 7.78 -16.09
N LEU A 157 -21.18 8.31 -15.08
CA LEU A 157 -21.75 8.53 -13.76
C LEU A 157 -22.40 9.93 -13.69
N GLU A 158 -23.51 10.01 -12.96
CA GLU A 158 -24.16 11.29 -12.64
C GLU A 158 -23.29 12.16 -11.73
N LEU A 159 -23.48 13.49 -11.78
CA LEU A 159 -22.72 14.46 -10.97
C LEU A 159 -22.83 14.17 -9.47
N VAL A 160 -24.01 13.78 -8.99
CA VAL A 160 -24.24 13.43 -7.58
C VAL A 160 -23.32 12.29 -7.17
N ARG A 161 -23.19 11.25 -8.02
CA ARG A 161 -22.30 10.14 -7.75
C ARG A 161 -20.83 10.54 -7.77
N ILE A 162 -20.42 11.41 -8.69
CA ILE A 162 -19.05 11.93 -8.75
C ILE A 162 -18.73 12.77 -7.51
N LYS A 163 -19.67 13.60 -7.01
CA LYS A 163 -19.51 14.33 -5.73
C LYS A 163 -19.23 13.37 -4.56
N GLN A 164 -20.05 12.32 -4.45
CA GLN A 164 -19.84 11.29 -3.41
C GLN A 164 -18.47 10.63 -3.51
N LEU A 165 -18.05 10.26 -4.75
CA LEU A 165 -16.75 9.66 -5.00
C LEU A 165 -15.60 10.63 -4.67
N LEU A 166 -15.76 11.94 -4.93
CA LEU A 166 -14.75 12.94 -4.58
C LEU A 166 -14.52 13.01 -3.07
N VAL A 167 -15.59 13.01 -2.28
CA VAL A 167 -15.45 12.98 -0.81
C VAL A 167 -14.79 11.68 -0.34
N ILE A 168 -15.18 10.54 -0.91
CA ILE A 168 -14.52 9.25 -0.64
C ILE A 168 -13.03 9.33 -1.00
N ALA A 169 -12.69 9.91 -2.16
CA ALA A 169 -11.32 10.06 -2.63
C ALA A 169 -10.45 10.88 -1.67
N ILE A 170 -11.00 11.95 -1.09
CA ILE A 170 -10.32 12.76 -0.07
C ILE A 170 -10.01 11.90 1.16
N PHE A 171 -11.01 11.23 1.73
CA PHE A 171 -10.79 10.38 2.91
C PHE A 171 -9.86 9.20 2.61
N ALA A 172 -9.96 8.60 1.43
CA ALA A 172 -9.09 7.53 0.99
C ALA A 172 -7.62 8.00 0.87
N SER A 173 -7.39 9.15 0.24
CA SER A 173 -6.06 9.75 0.11
C SER A 173 -5.45 10.11 1.47
N LEU A 174 -6.24 10.70 2.37
CA LEU A 174 -5.81 10.98 3.74
C LEU A 174 -5.47 9.70 4.50
N THR A 175 -6.24 8.62 4.32
CA THR A 175 -5.97 7.31 4.94
C THR A 175 -4.62 6.75 4.46
N VAL A 176 -4.35 6.81 3.16
CA VAL A 176 -3.07 6.36 2.59
C VAL A 176 -1.92 7.19 3.14
N TRP A 177 -2.03 8.52 3.06
CA TRP A 177 -0.99 9.43 3.53
C TRP A 177 -0.69 9.23 5.01
N PHE A 178 -1.72 9.20 5.86
CA PHE A 178 -1.55 9.02 7.31
C PHE A 178 -0.92 7.66 7.63
N SER A 179 -1.35 6.59 6.95
CA SER A 179 -0.78 5.25 7.11
C SER A 179 0.72 5.21 6.76
N LEU A 180 1.11 5.92 5.69
CA LEU A 180 2.52 6.05 5.30
C LEU A 180 3.33 6.77 6.38
N GLN A 181 2.85 7.91 6.90
CA GLN A 181 3.56 8.68 7.92
C GLN A 181 3.73 7.85 9.21
N VAL A 182 2.68 7.16 9.66
CA VAL A 182 2.74 6.29 10.84
C VAL A 182 3.74 5.15 10.63
N ASN A 183 3.73 4.50 9.47
CA ASN A 183 4.66 3.41 9.17
C ASN A 183 6.12 3.88 9.16
N LEU A 184 6.41 5.01 8.50
CA LEU A 184 7.75 5.59 8.44
C LEU A 184 8.26 6.00 9.83
N GLY A 185 7.45 6.72 10.60
CA GLY A 185 7.84 7.13 11.96
C GLY A 185 8.11 5.95 12.89
N LEU A 186 7.29 4.89 12.80
CA LEU A 186 7.52 3.67 13.57
C LEU A 186 8.79 2.94 13.14
N LYS A 187 9.12 2.90 11.85
CA LYS A 187 10.37 2.29 11.34
C LYS A 187 11.60 2.94 11.94
N GLU A 188 11.64 4.26 11.95
CA GLU A 188 12.76 5.04 12.50
C GLU A 188 12.94 4.78 14.00
N ILE A 189 11.85 4.80 14.77
CA ILE A 189 11.89 4.63 16.22
C ILE A 189 12.25 3.18 16.60
N TRP A 190 11.68 2.19 15.88
CA TRP A 190 11.90 0.79 16.24
C TRP A 190 13.30 0.29 15.91
N GLY A 191 13.91 0.75 14.82
CA GLY A 191 15.29 0.42 14.46
C GLY A 191 15.59 -1.08 14.46
N ARG A 192 14.63 -1.94 14.02
CA ARG A 192 14.75 -3.40 14.05
C ARG A 192 15.51 -3.89 12.84
N VAL A 193 16.47 -4.79 13.07
CA VAL A 193 17.24 -5.50 12.04
C VAL A 193 16.33 -6.44 11.25
N ARG A 194 16.55 -6.56 9.95
CA ARG A 194 15.81 -7.50 9.08
C ARG A 194 16.42 -8.90 9.12
N PRO A 195 15.67 -9.97 8.75
CA PRO A 195 16.23 -11.32 8.69
C PRO A 195 17.49 -11.43 7.85
N TYR A 196 17.56 -10.79 6.67
CA TYR A 196 18.74 -10.83 5.79
C TYR A 196 19.92 -9.96 6.29
N GLU A 197 19.70 -9.12 7.31
CA GLU A 197 20.73 -8.30 7.97
C GLU A 197 21.30 -8.98 9.23
N LEU A 198 20.78 -10.16 9.61
CA LEU A 198 21.28 -10.87 10.76
C LEU A 198 22.72 -11.34 10.52
N ASN A 199 23.57 -11.21 11.54
CA ASN A 199 24.90 -11.78 11.52
C ASN A 199 24.83 -13.33 11.59
N LYS A 200 25.94 -14.01 11.31
CA LYS A 200 25.98 -15.48 11.28
C LYS A 200 25.57 -16.15 12.60
N SER A 201 25.82 -15.49 13.73
CA SER A 201 25.43 -16.00 15.07
C SER A 201 24.01 -15.56 15.46
N GLN A 202 23.35 -14.72 14.65
CA GLN A 202 22.03 -14.12 14.92
C GLN A 202 21.98 -13.36 16.26
N SER A 203 23.12 -12.95 16.80
CA SER A 203 23.22 -12.25 18.09
C SER A 203 22.67 -10.83 18.04
N ASN A 204 22.50 -10.25 16.85
CA ASN A 204 21.89 -8.94 16.64
C ASN A 204 20.35 -9.02 16.42
N TYR A 205 19.74 -10.19 16.57
CA TYR A 205 18.29 -10.33 16.57
C TYR A 205 17.68 -9.61 17.76
N THR A 206 16.60 -8.87 17.52
CA THR A 206 15.75 -8.29 18.56
C THR A 206 14.28 -8.66 18.34
N ASN A 207 13.55 -8.85 19.44
CA ASN A 207 12.12 -9.10 19.38
C ASN A 207 11.37 -7.85 18.89
N TRP A 208 10.21 -8.03 18.26
CA TRP A 208 9.39 -6.91 17.79
C TRP A 208 8.90 -5.97 18.92
N LEU A 209 8.89 -6.43 20.16
CA LEU A 209 8.60 -5.59 21.34
C LEU A 209 9.76 -4.66 21.74
N THR A 210 10.97 -4.91 21.22
CA THR A 210 12.16 -4.14 21.57
C THR A 210 12.27 -2.93 20.66
N ILE A 211 12.30 -1.74 21.27
CA ILE A 211 12.58 -0.48 20.58
C ILE A 211 14.08 -0.25 20.64
N ASN A 212 14.74 -0.31 19.47
CA ASN A 212 16.20 -0.19 19.37
C ASN A 212 16.68 1.26 19.13
N GLY A 213 15.73 2.21 18.96
CA GLY A 213 16.04 3.61 18.62
C GLY A 213 16.45 3.80 17.16
N VAL A 214 16.83 5.02 16.82
CA VAL A 214 17.26 5.40 15.48
C VAL A 214 18.67 4.86 15.20
N ASN A 215 18.79 3.82 14.39
CA ASN A 215 20.04 3.13 14.10
C ASN A 215 20.23 2.76 12.61
N GLY A 216 19.30 3.16 11.75
CA GLY A 216 19.32 2.89 10.29
C GLY A 216 18.64 1.59 9.88
N HIS A 217 18.33 0.68 10.82
CA HIS A 217 17.55 -0.52 10.50
C HIS A 217 16.06 -0.23 10.49
N MET A 218 15.32 -0.80 9.52
CA MET A 218 13.92 -0.44 9.24
C MET A 218 13.04 -1.68 9.00
N SER A 219 13.19 -2.75 9.80
CA SER A 219 12.36 -3.93 9.62
C SER A 219 10.93 -3.71 10.11
N PHE A 220 10.74 -3.15 11.30
CA PHE A 220 9.43 -3.02 11.93
C PHE A 220 8.86 -1.60 11.80
N PRO A 221 7.58 -1.45 11.39
CA PRO A 221 6.70 -2.45 10.75
C PRO A 221 6.95 -2.56 9.23
N SER A 222 6.39 -3.59 8.58
CA SER A 222 6.58 -3.85 7.15
C SER A 222 5.90 -2.80 6.25
N GLY A 223 6.67 -2.10 5.41
CA GLY A 223 6.12 -1.11 4.45
C GLY A 223 5.29 -1.76 3.33
N HIS A 224 5.76 -2.86 2.74
CA HIS A 224 5.02 -3.58 1.71
C HIS A 224 3.67 -4.10 2.22
N THR A 225 3.64 -4.65 3.45
CA THR A 225 2.38 -5.11 4.03
C THR A 225 1.41 -3.95 4.27
N GLN A 226 1.91 -2.81 4.73
CA GLN A 226 1.13 -1.57 4.87
C GLN A 226 0.55 -1.13 3.51
N ALA A 227 1.39 -1.00 2.48
CA ALA A 227 1.01 -0.54 1.16
C ALA A 227 -0.11 -1.40 0.54
N VAL A 228 0.00 -2.72 0.71
CA VAL A 228 -0.95 -3.70 0.16
C VAL A 228 -2.24 -3.76 0.98
N THR A 229 -2.18 -3.65 2.29
CA THR A 229 -3.37 -3.63 3.16
C THR A 229 -4.29 -2.46 2.81
N LEU A 230 -3.75 -1.37 2.31
CA LEU A 230 -4.51 -0.22 1.80
C LEU A 230 -5.45 -0.57 0.64
N LEU A 231 -5.29 -1.74 -0.03
CA LEU A 231 -6.25 -2.21 -1.02
C LEU A 231 -7.68 -2.33 -0.45
N ILE A 232 -7.82 -2.53 0.87
CA ILE A 232 -9.12 -2.51 1.56
C ILE A 232 -9.86 -1.19 1.31
N VAL A 233 -9.14 -0.06 1.25
CA VAL A 233 -9.69 1.28 1.02
C VAL A 233 -10.37 1.37 -0.35
N LEU A 234 -9.89 0.63 -1.36
CA LEU A 234 -10.51 0.60 -2.68
C LEU A 234 -11.98 0.15 -2.61
N SER A 235 -12.35 -0.67 -1.61
CA SER A 235 -13.74 -1.08 -1.37
C SER A 235 -14.70 0.10 -1.13
N TRP A 236 -14.20 1.26 -0.71
CA TRP A 236 -15.02 2.43 -0.43
C TRP A 236 -15.62 3.07 -1.68
N PHE A 237 -14.96 2.89 -2.83
CA PHE A 237 -15.40 3.43 -4.12
C PHE A 237 -16.56 2.61 -4.73
N PHE A 238 -16.81 1.41 -4.21
CA PHE A 238 -17.82 0.49 -4.70
C PHE A 238 -19.00 0.35 -3.75
N GLN A 239 -20.10 -0.21 -4.25
CA GLN A 239 -21.33 -0.50 -3.48
C GLN A 239 -21.75 -1.96 -3.65
N GLY A 240 -22.63 -2.43 -2.78
CA GLY A 240 -23.24 -3.76 -2.87
C GLY A 240 -22.22 -4.92 -2.81
N LYS A 241 -22.33 -5.84 -3.75
CA LYS A 241 -21.46 -7.04 -3.82
C LYS A 241 -20.01 -6.66 -4.11
N ALA A 242 -19.77 -5.72 -5.03
CA ALA A 242 -18.43 -5.29 -5.41
C ALA A 242 -17.66 -4.70 -4.21
N GLN A 243 -18.31 -3.94 -3.32
CA GLN A 243 -17.69 -3.44 -2.10
C GLN A 243 -17.17 -4.58 -1.22
N LYS A 244 -17.97 -5.63 -1.02
CA LYS A 244 -17.57 -6.81 -0.23
C LYS A 244 -16.43 -7.55 -0.88
N THR A 245 -16.47 -7.73 -2.20
CA THR A 245 -15.43 -8.41 -2.97
C THR A 245 -14.08 -7.70 -2.83
N TRP A 246 -14.03 -6.39 -3.06
CA TRP A 246 -12.79 -5.61 -2.93
C TRP A 246 -12.27 -5.59 -1.49
N TRP A 247 -13.15 -5.60 -0.50
CA TRP A 247 -12.76 -5.69 0.90
C TRP A 247 -12.08 -7.03 1.19
N VAL A 248 -12.65 -8.16 0.73
CA VAL A 248 -12.06 -9.49 0.90
C VAL A 248 -10.73 -9.60 0.15
N ILE A 249 -10.68 -9.12 -1.11
CA ILE A 249 -9.45 -9.10 -1.90
C ILE A 249 -8.34 -8.35 -1.15
N GLY A 250 -8.65 -7.19 -0.56
CA GLY A 250 -7.66 -6.41 0.19
C GLY A 250 -7.10 -7.16 1.40
N ILE A 251 -7.94 -7.88 2.14
CA ILE A 251 -7.47 -8.69 3.29
C ILE A 251 -6.58 -9.85 2.81
N VAL A 252 -7.05 -10.61 1.81
CA VAL A 252 -6.31 -11.77 1.29
C VAL A 252 -4.98 -11.33 0.69
N TYR A 253 -4.98 -10.24 -0.07
CA TYR A 253 -3.77 -9.73 -0.69
C TYR A 253 -2.77 -9.21 0.36
N GLY A 254 -3.25 -8.54 1.42
CA GLY A 254 -2.42 -8.14 2.56
C GLY A 254 -1.76 -9.32 3.28
N ALA A 255 -2.51 -10.40 3.51
CA ALA A 255 -2.00 -11.63 4.10
C ALA A 255 -0.94 -12.31 3.20
N LEU A 256 -1.22 -12.41 1.89
CA LEU A 256 -0.28 -12.99 0.93
C LEU A 256 1.01 -12.17 0.84
N MET A 257 0.93 -10.84 0.87
CA MET A 257 2.11 -9.99 0.94
C MET A 257 2.90 -10.24 2.22
N GLY A 258 2.25 -10.32 3.38
CA GLY A 258 2.92 -10.63 4.64
C GLY A 258 3.70 -11.95 4.56
N ILE A 259 3.09 -13.00 4.04
CA ILE A 259 3.73 -14.31 3.81
C ILE A 259 4.92 -14.17 2.85
N ALA A 260 4.75 -13.46 1.74
CA ALA A 260 5.82 -13.23 0.76
C ALA A 260 7.04 -12.56 1.40
N ARG A 261 6.82 -11.54 2.26
CA ARG A 261 7.91 -10.80 2.93
C ARG A 261 8.66 -11.66 3.95
N VAL A 262 7.98 -12.58 4.63
CA VAL A 262 8.63 -13.54 5.54
C VAL A 262 9.45 -14.55 4.74
N ILE A 263 8.88 -15.10 3.66
CA ILE A 263 9.58 -16.11 2.83
C ILE A 263 10.88 -15.56 2.23
N ILE A 264 10.90 -14.33 1.72
CA ILE A 264 12.14 -13.75 1.16
C ILE A 264 13.05 -13.14 2.22
N GLY A 265 12.80 -13.38 3.52
CA GLY A 265 13.64 -12.91 4.61
C GLY A 265 13.73 -11.38 4.76
N ALA A 266 12.78 -10.64 4.21
CA ALA A 266 12.76 -9.18 4.28
C ALA A 266 12.17 -8.64 5.59
N HIS A 267 11.31 -9.42 6.23
CA HIS A 267 10.63 -9.09 7.47
C HIS A 267 10.37 -10.35 8.31
N PHE A 268 10.31 -10.18 9.62
CA PHE A 268 9.79 -11.20 10.53
C PHE A 268 8.26 -11.22 10.53
N MET A 269 7.65 -12.31 11.07
CA MET A 269 6.20 -12.42 11.18
C MET A 269 5.61 -11.27 12.02
N GLY A 270 6.26 -10.88 13.11
CA GLY A 270 5.83 -9.76 13.95
C GLY A 270 5.74 -8.44 13.18
N ASP A 271 6.69 -8.17 12.27
CA ASP A 271 6.70 -6.93 11.46
C ASP A 271 5.51 -6.85 10.52
N VAL A 272 5.16 -7.97 9.88
CA VAL A 272 4.07 -8.01 8.90
C VAL A 272 2.70 -7.99 9.57
N VAL A 273 2.54 -8.71 10.68
CA VAL A 273 1.27 -8.74 11.43
C VAL A 273 0.99 -7.40 12.09
N ALA A 274 1.99 -6.77 12.71
CA ALA A 274 1.85 -5.44 13.28
C ALA A 274 1.50 -4.40 12.21
N SER A 275 2.16 -4.45 11.06
CA SER A 275 1.88 -3.56 9.94
C SER A 275 0.45 -3.70 9.43
N PHE A 276 -0.02 -4.93 9.23
CA PHE A 276 -1.40 -5.21 8.84
C PHE A 276 -2.39 -4.66 9.89
N PHE A 277 -2.16 -4.92 11.17
CA PHE A 277 -3.01 -4.46 12.27
C PHE A 277 -3.08 -2.93 12.34
N ILE A 278 -1.94 -2.25 12.33
CA ILE A 278 -1.85 -0.79 12.38
C ILE A 278 -2.60 -0.17 11.19
N THR A 279 -2.34 -0.67 9.99
CA THR A 279 -2.97 -0.17 8.76
C THR A 279 -4.47 -0.42 8.76
N ALA A 280 -4.92 -1.61 9.14
CA ALA A 280 -6.35 -1.93 9.25
C ALA A 280 -7.06 -1.04 10.28
N THR A 281 -6.38 -0.71 11.39
CA THR A 281 -6.89 0.20 12.42
C THR A 281 -7.05 1.62 11.86
N ILE A 282 -6.06 2.14 11.15
CA ILE A 282 -6.13 3.44 10.49
C ILE A 282 -7.29 3.47 9.48
N ILE A 283 -7.42 2.46 8.63
CA ILE A 283 -8.53 2.33 7.67
C ILE A 283 -9.87 2.35 8.39
N TYR A 284 -10.00 1.63 9.50
CA TYR A 284 -11.22 1.57 10.29
C TYR A 284 -11.57 2.94 10.91
N ILE A 285 -10.59 3.64 11.48
CA ILE A 285 -10.78 4.98 12.06
C ILE A 285 -11.26 5.96 11.00
N PHE A 286 -10.58 6.06 9.85
CA PHE A 286 -10.97 6.97 8.78
C PHE A 286 -12.33 6.62 8.17
N ARG A 287 -12.70 5.34 8.15
CA ARG A 287 -14.03 4.93 7.73
C ARG A 287 -15.13 5.38 8.70
N ILE A 288 -14.87 5.33 10.02
CA ILE A 288 -15.79 5.86 11.04
C ILE A 288 -15.92 7.36 10.89
N LEU A 289 -14.81 8.08 10.73
CA LEU A 289 -14.82 9.54 10.53
C LEU A 289 -15.64 9.92 9.29
N TYR A 290 -15.40 9.24 8.16
CA TYR A 290 -16.21 9.43 6.95
C TYR A 290 -17.71 9.23 7.24
N TYR A 291 -18.07 8.15 7.92
CA TYR A 291 -19.48 7.86 8.21
C TYR A 291 -20.09 8.88 9.14
N GLN A 292 -19.40 9.31 10.18
CA GLN A 292 -19.90 10.26 11.16
C GLN A 292 -20.08 11.67 10.59
N TYR A 293 -19.08 12.17 9.89
CA TYR A 293 -19.07 13.56 9.44
C TYR A 293 -19.70 13.77 8.06
N VAL A 294 -19.69 12.77 7.20
CA VAL A 294 -20.22 12.90 5.85
C VAL A 294 -21.62 12.30 5.74
N VAL A 295 -21.79 11.05 6.15
CA VAL A 295 -23.07 10.33 5.96
C VAL A 295 -24.11 10.75 6.99
N LYS A 296 -23.75 10.86 8.28
CA LYS A 296 -24.66 11.34 9.34
C LYS A 296 -24.81 12.83 9.36
N GLY A 297 -23.77 13.59 9.00
CA GLY A 297 -23.76 15.04 9.00
C GLY A 297 -24.47 15.68 7.80
N LYS A 298 -25.09 14.87 6.91
CA LYS A 298 -25.78 15.34 5.69
C LYS A 298 -24.96 16.32 4.82
N MET A 299 -23.64 16.17 4.80
CA MET A 299 -22.77 16.98 3.93
C MET A 299 -22.89 16.64 2.43
N ILE A 300 -23.81 15.74 2.07
CA ILE A 300 -24.02 15.25 0.69
C ILE A 300 -25.52 15.39 0.34
N ASP A 301 -26.11 16.53 0.60
CA ASP A 301 -27.42 16.91 0.02
C ASP A 301 -27.22 17.75 -1.24
#